data_6d82b30e1d336894a223b4d08dfdc0a8
#
_entry.id   6d82b30e1d336894a223b4d08dfdc0a8
#
_cell.length_a   1.000
_cell.length_b   1.000
_cell.length_c   1.000
_cell.angle_alpha   90.00
_cell.angle_beta   90.00
_cell.angle_gamma   90.00
#
_symmetry.space_group_name_H-M   'P 1'
#
loop_
_entity.id
_entity.type
_entity.pdbx_description
1 polymer ?
#
loop_
_entity_poly.entity_id
_entity_poly.type
_entity_poly.pdbx_seq_one_letter_code
_entity_poly.pdbx_strand_id
1 'polypeptide(L)' 'MTTVSVRIDKDLFNDASCEGKAEYRSAAQQINFWAKIGKNALANPDLPVDFIKDILI' A
#
# COMPACT_ATOMS: atom_id res chain seq x y z
N MET A 1 -13.82 -11.31 -8.50
CA MET A 1 -12.61 -10.50 -8.55
C MET A 1 -11.40 -11.36 -8.83
N THR A 2 -10.60 -10.95 -9.77
CA THR A 2 -9.40 -11.70 -10.14
C THR A 2 -8.21 -11.20 -9.34
N THR A 3 -7.47 -12.12 -8.75
CA THR A 3 -6.22 -11.81 -8.06
C THR A 3 -5.07 -12.56 -8.70
N VAL A 4 -3.88 -12.03 -8.55
CA VAL A 4 -2.67 -12.67 -9.03
C VAL A 4 -1.67 -12.77 -7.90
N SER A 5 -0.78 -13.76 -7.98
CA SER A 5 0.29 -13.91 -7.00
C SER A 5 1.50 -13.10 -7.43
N VAL A 6 2.09 -12.38 -6.49
CA VAL A 6 3.29 -11.57 -6.73
C VAL A 6 4.31 -11.89 -5.67
N ARG A 7 5.57 -11.90 -6.06
CA ARG A 7 6.67 -12.06 -5.12
C ARG A 7 6.93 -10.75 -4.41
N ILE A 8 6.96 -10.79 -3.08
CA ILE A 8 7.18 -9.60 -2.26
C ILE A 8 8.41 -9.85 -1.39
N ASP A 9 9.23 -8.83 -1.23
CA ASP A 9 10.36 -8.86 -0.32
C ASP A 9 9.90 -9.18 1.10
N LYS A 10 10.63 -10.07 1.78
CA LYS A 10 10.23 -10.55 3.10
C LYS A 10 10.16 -9.43 4.13
N ASP A 11 11.13 -8.51 4.11
CA ASP A 11 11.15 -7.40 5.06
C ASP A 11 9.97 -6.47 4.84
N LEU A 12 9.64 -6.20 3.57
CA LEU A 12 8.47 -5.40 3.23
C LEU A 12 7.18 -6.08 3.69
N PHE A 13 7.09 -7.40 3.52
CA PHE A 13 5.94 -8.16 3.98
C PHE A 13 5.78 -8.09 5.49
N ASN A 14 6.89 -8.21 6.23
CA ASN A 14 6.87 -8.12 7.68
C ASN A 14 6.42 -6.74 8.14
N ASP A 15 6.91 -5.68 7.51
CA ASP A 15 6.49 -4.32 7.81
C ASP A 15 5.00 -4.14 7.53
N ALA A 16 4.52 -4.67 6.42
CA ALA A 16 3.11 -4.60 6.07
C ALA A 16 2.24 -5.33 7.10
N SER A 17 2.72 -6.48 7.59
CA SER A 17 1.99 -7.24 8.60
C SER A 17 1.86 -6.45 9.91
N CYS A 18 2.95 -5.79 10.33
CA CYS A 18 2.95 -4.98 11.55
C CYS A 18 2.04 -3.77 11.42
N GLU A 19 2.18 -3.00 10.33
CA GLU A 19 1.39 -1.80 10.13
C GLU A 19 -0.07 -2.12 9.83
N GLY A 20 -0.31 -3.21 9.12
CA GLY A 20 -1.66 -3.68 8.84
C GLY A 20 -2.44 -3.97 10.11
N LYS A 21 -1.80 -4.61 11.09
CA LYS A 21 -2.45 -4.88 12.37
C LYS A 21 -2.91 -3.60 13.07
N ALA A 22 -2.07 -2.56 13.04
CA ALA A 22 -2.40 -1.29 13.66
C ALA A 22 -3.56 -0.59 12.96
N GLU A 23 -3.76 -0.85 11.66
CA GLU A 23 -4.80 -0.23 10.85
C GLU A 23 -5.94 -1.19 10.52
N TYR A 24 -5.98 -2.35 11.17
CA TYR A 24 -7.01 -3.38 10.94
C TYR A 24 -7.03 -3.87 9.49
N ARG A 25 -5.84 -4.06 8.92
CA ARG A 25 -5.68 -4.61 7.56
C ARG A 25 -4.82 -5.86 7.62
N SER A 26 -5.05 -6.78 6.68
CA SER A 26 -4.12 -7.89 6.49
C SER A 26 -2.85 -7.38 5.82
N ALA A 27 -1.77 -8.18 5.85
CA ALA A 27 -0.53 -7.80 5.18
C ALA A 27 -0.76 -7.53 3.69
N ALA A 28 -1.56 -8.37 3.03
CA ALA A 28 -1.88 -8.19 1.61
C ALA A 28 -2.63 -6.89 1.36
N GLN A 29 -3.59 -6.55 2.22
CA GLN A 29 -4.34 -5.30 2.10
C GLN A 29 -3.43 -4.10 2.30
N GLN A 30 -2.51 -4.18 3.26
CA GLN A 30 -1.58 -3.09 3.52
C GLN A 30 -0.63 -2.88 2.34
N ILE A 31 -0.14 -3.95 1.75
CA ILE A 31 0.73 -3.86 0.56
C ILE A 31 -0.04 -3.25 -0.61
N ASN A 32 -1.27 -3.66 -0.83
CA ASN A 32 -2.11 -3.10 -1.89
C ASN A 32 -2.36 -1.61 -1.67
N PHE A 33 -2.58 -1.20 -0.44
CA PHE A 33 -2.77 0.21 -0.09
C PHE A 33 -1.51 1.01 -0.44
N TRP A 34 -0.33 0.52 -0.02
CA TRP A 34 0.94 1.18 -0.33
C TRP A 34 1.20 1.23 -1.84
N ALA A 35 0.87 0.16 -2.55
CA ALA A 35 1.05 0.10 -4.00
C ALA A 35 0.20 1.16 -4.70
N LYS A 36 -1.04 1.34 -4.27
CA LYS A 36 -1.91 2.37 -4.83
C LYS A 36 -1.38 3.78 -4.56
N ILE A 37 -0.90 4.02 -3.35
CA ILE A 37 -0.28 5.30 -3.00
C ILE A 37 0.95 5.54 -3.88
N GLY A 38 1.82 4.55 -3.99
CA GLY A 38 3.04 4.66 -4.79
C GLY A 38 2.74 4.91 -6.26
N LYS A 39 1.77 4.19 -6.82
CA LYS A 39 1.37 4.38 -8.20
C LYS A 39 0.87 5.82 -8.44
N ASN A 40 0.03 6.32 -7.55
CA ASN A 40 -0.51 7.67 -7.67
C ASN A 40 0.56 8.73 -7.46
N ALA A 41 1.50 8.50 -6.53
CA ALA A 41 2.59 9.42 -6.30
C ALA A 41 3.50 9.53 -7.50
N LEU A 42 3.78 8.41 -8.16
CA LEU A 42 4.62 8.39 -9.36
C LEU A 42 3.92 9.06 -10.54
N ALA A 43 2.60 8.93 -10.64
CA ALA A 43 1.82 9.56 -11.70
C ALA A 43 1.61 11.05 -11.46
N ASN A 44 1.67 11.49 -10.20
CA ASN A 44 1.41 12.89 -9.80
C ASN A 44 2.53 13.38 -8.88
N PRO A 45 3.75 13.57 -9.40
CA PRO A 45 4.89 13.89 -8.54
C PRO A 45 4.77 15.25 -7.81
N ASP A 46 3.86 16.10 -8.24
CA ASP A 46 3.65 17.40 -7.61
C ASP A 46 2.70 17.34 -6.42
N LEU A 47 2.03 16.20 -6.20
CA LEU A 47 1.08 16.07 -5.09
C LEU A 47 1.76 15.47 -3.86
N PRO A 48 1.48 16.01 -2.66
CA PRO A 48 1.97 15.41 -1.43
C PRO A 48 1.39 14.02 -1.22
N VAL A 49 2.17 13.12 -0.61
CA VAL A 49 1.72 11.76 -0.32
C VAL A 49 0.49 11.77 0.60
N ASP A 50 0.45 12.67 1.58
CA ASP A 50 -0.69 12.77 2.48
C ASP A 50 -1.98 13.09 1.73
N PHE A 51 -1.90 13.96 0.72
CA PHE A 51 -3.06 14.28 -0.11
C PHE A 51 -3.55 13.05 -0.88
N ILE A 52 -2.62 12.26 -1.42
CA ILE A 52 -2.95 11.04 -2.16
C ILE A 52 -3.62 10.02 -1.23
N LYS A 53 -3.11 9.88 -0.01
CA LYS A 53 -3.70 8.99 0.98
C LYS A 53 -5.14 9.37 1.28
N ASP A 54 -5.42 10.67 1.42
CA ASP A 54 -6.77 11.15 1.69
C ASP A 54 -7.73 10.82 0.56
N ILE A 55 -7.27 10.88 -0.68
CA ILE A 55 -8.10 10.54 -1.84
C ILE A 55 -8.42 9.05 -1.87
N LEU A 56 -7.48 8.19 -1.46
CA LEU A 56 -7.62 6.74 -1.56
C LEU A 56 -8.35 6.10 -0.37
N ILE A 57 -8.63 6.85 0.65
CA ILE A 57 -9.43 6.37 1.79
C ILE A 57 -10.94 6.48 1.49
#